data_c81c54bb6fdb65295502744b1816a3e0
#
_entry.id   c81c54bb6fdb65295502744b1816a3e0
#
_cell.length_a   1.000
_cell.length_b   1.000
_cell.length_c   1.000
_cell.angle_alpha   90.00
_cell.angle_beta   90.00
_cell.angle_gamma   90.00
#
_symmetry.space_group_name_H-M   'P 1'
#
loop_
_entity.id
_entity.type
_entity.pdbx_description
1 polymer ?
#
loop_
_entity_poly.entity_id
_entity_poly.type
_entity_poly.pdbx_seq_one_letter_code
_entity_poly.pdbx_strand_id
1 'polypeptide(L)'
;MESVNDILQKMSPISLDEMSAVKLMNRVDTKYVADDLTVAKLFSLIKDDYYVQEIEGKRIAAYDSIYYDTIDNHMYIIHQDKKLKRDKLRVRNYVDTGSYFCEVKHKNNHGRTKKKRIEVGENVFSDLKSDLAVREFVENQLPDYDFEGFVKKMSTSFDRITVVNKGKTERITIDFNVRFHNFENGNEEGIAPLIIMELKRDGRCESIFQKTLFELRVKPFSISKYCIGRALTDKNLKQNRFKKKIMKLEKLKKLREYAFITDNAEL
;
A
#
# COMPACT_ATOMS: atom_id res chain seq x y z
N MET A 1 10.34 -1.26 -25.29
CA MET A 1 9.26 -0.53 -24.55
C MET A 1 9.92 0.51 -23.65
N GLU A 2 9.40 1.75 -23.63
CA GLU A 2 9.95 2.81 -22.77
C GLU A 2 9.84 2.40 -21.29
N SER A 3 10.89 2.65 -20.50
CA SER A 3 10.87 2.30 -19.09
C SER A 3 9.92 3.21 -18.31
N VAL A 4 9.39 2.71 -17.18
CA VAL A 4 8.52 3.54 -16.29
C VAL A 4 9.26 4.80 -15.86
N ASN A 5 10.56 4.72 -15.58
CA ASN A 5 11.38 5.89 -15.21
C ASN A 5 11.41 6.95 -16.32
N ASP A 6 11.60 6.54 -17.59
CA ASP A 6 11.62 7.49 -18.71
C ASP A 6 10.26 8.17 -18.88
N ILE A 7 9.17 7.41 -18.70
CA ILE A 7 7.82 7.97 -18.75
C ILE A 7 7.61 8.98 -17.62
N LEU A 8 8.02 8.63 -16.40
CA LEU A 8 7.91 9.53 -15.24
C LEU A 8 8.66 10.84 -15.48
N GLN A 9 9.84 10.81 -16.12
CA GLN A 9 10.60 12.05 -16.43
C GLN A 9 9.86 12.97 -17.40
N LYS A 10 8.99 12.44 -18.25
CA LYS A 10 8.18 13.22 -19.20
C LYS A 10 6.89 13.79 -18.61
N MET A 11 6.45 13.26 -17.46
CA MET A 11 5.26 13.76 -16.77
C MET A 11 5.53 15.10 -16.09
N SER A 12 4.55 15.99 -16.05
CA SER A 12 4.66 17.23 -15.28
C SER A 12 4.71 16.93 -13.78
N PRO A 13 5.63 17.55 -13.01
CA PRO A 13 5.72 17.35 -11.58
C PRO A 13 4.60 18.05 -10.83
N ILE A 14 4.28 17.57 -9.62
CA ILE A 14 3.45 18.25 -8.63
C ILE A 14 4.13 18.13 -7.25
N SER A 15 4.21 19.26 -6.53
CA SER A 15 4.82 19.30 -5.21
C SER A 15 3.94 18.66 -4.11
N LEU A 16 4.54 18.36 -2.96
CA LEU A 16 3.80 17.85 -1.80
C LEU A 16 2.76 18.85 -1.29
N ASP A 17 3.09 20.16 -1.31
CA ASP A 17 2.19 21.23 -0.86
C ASP A 17 0.97 21.37 -1.78
N GLU A 18 1.18 21.36 -3.08
CA GLU A 18 0.07 21.35 -4.05
C GLU A 18 -0.82 20.11 -3.91
N MET A 19 -0.23 18.95 -3.61
CA MET A 19 -0.98 17.72 -3.35
C MET A 19 -1.78 17.76 -2.05
N SER A 20 -1.31 18.49 -1.03
CA SER A 20 -2.05 18.66 0.23
C SER A 20 -3.37 19.39 0.04
N ALA A 21 -3.44 20.26 -0.96
CA ALA A 21 -4.65 21.00 -1.34
C ALA A 21 -5.70 20.12 -2.05
N VAL A 22 -5.34 18.92 -2.50
CA VAL A 22 -6.28 17.98 -3.16
C VAL A 22 -7.20 17.35 -2.12
N LYS A 23 -8.35 17.99 -1.88
CA LYS A 23 -9.38 17.51 -0.94
C LYS A 23 -10.36 16.60 -1.66
N LEU A 24 -10.33 15.32 -1.34
CA LEU A 24 -11.30 14.33 -1.83
C LEU A 24 -12.40 14.15 -0.78
N MET A 25 -13.54 14.85 -0.94
CA MET A 25 -14.61 14.95 0.08
C MET A 25 -15.35 13.63 0.28
N ASN A 26 -15.84 13.00 -0.78
CA ASN A 26 -16.57 11.72 -0.75
C ASN A 26 -15.72 10.60 -1.34
N ARG A 27 -14.57 10.35 -0.70
CA ARG A 27 -13.54 9.49 -1.24
C ARG A 27 -13.96 8.02 -1.35
N VAL A 28 -13.82 7.48 -2.55
CA VAL A 28 -13.89 6.05 -2.84
C VAL A 28 -12.46 5.54 -3.09
N ASP A 29 -12.05 4.54 -2.31
CA ASP A 29 -10.74 3.91 -2.41
C ASP A 29 -10.89 2.56 -3.13
N THR A 30 -10.29 2.42 -4.32
CA THR A 30 -10.30 1.16 -5.08
C THR A 30 -8.87 0.68 -5.31
N LYS A 31 -8.63 -0.61 -5.11
CA LYS A 31 -7.30 -1.20 -5.31
C LYS A 31 -7.28 -2.14 -6.49
N TYR A 32 -6.09 -2.22 -7.11
CA TYR A 32 -5.80 -3.07 -8.25
C TYR A 32 -4.42 -3.72 -8.05
N VAL A 33 -4.20 -4.83 -8.73
CA VAL A 33 -2.89 -5.48 -8.84
C VAL A 33 -2.68 -5.86 -10.29
N ALA A 34 -1.53 -5.51 -10.83
CA ALA A 34 -1.08 -5.87 -12.16
C ALA A 34 0.43 -6.13 -12.15
N ASP A 35 0.95 -6.68 -13.22
CA ASP A 35 2.38 -6.82 -13.45
C ASP A 35 3.02 -5.51 -13.95
N ASP A 36 4.33 -5.48 -13.97
CA ASP A 36 5.14 -4.34 -14.37
C ASP A 36 4.91 -3.89 -15.83
N LEU A 37 4.73 -4.83 -16.78
CA LEU A 37 4.47 -4.49 -18.20
C LEU A 37 3.11 -3.82 -18.35
N THR A 38 2.09 -4.36 -17.68
CA THR A 38 0.75 -3.78 -17.69
C THR A 38 0.77 -2.36 -17.11
N VAL A 39 1.56 -2.13 -16.04
CA VAL A 39 1.69 -0.81 -15.42
C VAL A 39 2.49 0.15 -16.32
N ALA A 40 3.55 -0.29 -17.00
CA ALA A 40 4.27 0.52 -17.98
C ALA A 40 3.34 0.97 -19.12
N LYS A 41 2.52 0.05 -19.65
CA LYS A 41 1.52 0.36 -20.67
C LYS A 41 0.46 1.35 -20.14
N LEU A 42 -0.01 1.16 -18.92
CA LEU A 42 -0.93 2.10 -18.26
C LEU A 42 -0.33 3.51 -18.23
N PHE A 43 0.91 3.65 -17.74
CA PHE A 43 1.57 4.96 -17.65
C PHE A 43 1.73 5.62 -19.03
N SER A 44 2.08 4.87 -20.06
CA SER A 44 2.21 5.42 -21.43
C SER A 44 0.88 6.01 -21.94
N LEU A 45 -0.25 5.46 -21.50
CA LEU A 45 -1.58 5.89 -21.92
C LEU A 45 -2.12 7.09 -21.12
N ILE A 46 -1.68 7.27 -19.85
CA ILE A 46 -2.24 8.30 -18.97
C ILE A 46 -1.28 9.46 -18.68
N LYS A 47 -0.02 9.40 -19.12
CA LYS A 47 1.04 10.35 -18.74
C LYS A 47 0.66 11.82 -18.96
N ASP A 48 -0.09 12.11 -20.02
CA ASP A 48 -0.46 13.47 -20.39
C ASP A 48 -1.65 14.03 -19.57
N ASP A 49 -2.39 13.17 -18.86
CA ASP A 49 -3.54 13.51 -18.03
C ASP A 49 -3.21 13.66 -16.54
N TYR A 50 -1.99 13.29 -16.13
CA TYR A 50 -1.58 13.25 -14.73
C TYR A 50 -0.29 14.02 -14.47
N TYR A 51 -0.23 14.58 -13.26
CA TYR A 51 1.01 15.03 -12.63
C TYR A 51 1.62 13.87 -11.86
N VAL A 52 2.96 13.82 -11.78
CA VAL A 52 3.69 12.93 -10.89
C VAL A 52 4.20 13.70 -9.67
N GLN A 53 4.02 13.16 -8.48
CA GLN A 53 4.57 13.75 -7.26
C GLN A 53 6.10 13.76 -7.34
N GLU A 54 6.69 14.92 -7.05
CA GLU A 54 8.13 15.12 -6.96
C GLU A 54 8.48 15.72 -5.59
N ILE A 55 9.43 15.11 -4.89
CA ILE A 55 9.97 15.56 -3.61
C ILE A 55 11.49 15.61 -3.77
N GLU A 56 12.09 16.81 -3.66
CA GLU A 56 13.54 17.00 -3.80
C GLU A 56 14.12 16.37 -5.08
N GLY A 57 13.40 16.52 -6.20
CA GLY A 57 13.80 15.95 -7.50
C GLY A 57 13.54 14.45 -7.66
N LYS A 58 13.03 13.77 -6.63
CA LYS A 58 12.69 12.35 -6.69
C LYS A 58 11.20 12.14 -6.96
N ARG A 59 10.89 11.25 -7.90
CA ARG A 59 9.51 10.85 -8.30
C ARG A 59 9.11 9.47 -7.80
N ILE A 60 10.05 8.78 -7.22
CA ILE A 60 9.88 7.49 -6.54
C ILE A 60 10.31 7.68 -5.10
N ALA A 61 9.42 7.35 -4.16
CA ALA A 61 9.68 7.49 -2.74
C ALA A 61 9.71 6.11 -2.07
N ALA A 62 10.73 5.86 -1.24
CA ALA A 62 10.88 4.64 -0.48
C ALA A 62 10.12 4.69 0.85
N TYR A 63 9.49 3.57 1.19
CA TYR A 63 8.66 3.43 2.40
C TYR A 63 9.00 2.16 3.15
N ASP A 64 9.24 2.31 4.46
CA ASP A 64 9.27 1.20 5.39
C ASP A 64 8.12 1.33 6.40
N SER A 65 7.56 0.21 6.82
CA SER A 65 6.51 0.22 7.84
C SER A 65 6.59 -1.03 8.69
N ILE A 66 6.53 -0.88 10.00
CA ILE A 66 6.38 -1.98 10.95
C ILE A 66 4.93 -2.03 11.42
N TYR A 67 4.29 -3.17 11.25
CA TYR A 67 2.94 -3.45 11.73
C TYR A 67 3.01 -4.14 13.08
N TYR A 68 2.18 -3.64 13.98
CA TYR A 68 1.99 -4.19 15.32
C TYR A 68 0.62 -4.85 15.41
N ASP A 69 0.53 -5.91 16.20
CA ASP A 69 -0.70 -6.62 16.54
C ASP A 69 -0.56 -7.20 17.94
N THR A 70 -1.61 -7.71 18.49
CA THR A 70 -1.58 -8.47 19.75
C THR A 70 -0.81 -9.79 19.58
N ILE A 71 -0.37 -10.38 20.69
CA ILE A 71 0.37 -11.66 20.70
C ILE A 71 -0.41 -12.74 19.93
N ASP A 72 -1.73 -12.80 20.12
CA ASP A 72 -2.65 -13.75 19.49
C ASP A 72 -3.10 -13.36 18.06
N ASN A 73 -2.51 -12.33 17.46
CA ASN A 73 -2.82 -11.85 16.11
C ASN A 73 -4.28 -11.36 15.93
N HIS A 74 -4.87 -10.75 16.95
CA HIS A 74 -6.26 -10.37 16.94
C HIS A 74 -6.65 -9.47 15.75
N MET A 75 -5.87 -8.40 15.44
CA MET A 75 -6.16 -7.52 14.32
C MET A 75 -6.10 -8.24 12.96
N TYR A 76 -5.19 -9.20 12.81
CA TYR A 76 -5.11 -10.06 11.64
C TYR A 76 -6.35 -10.96 11.53
N ILE A 77 -6.72 -11.64 12.62
CA ILE A 77 -7.84 -12.59 12.67
C ILE A 77 -9.16 -11.90 12.37
N ILE A 78 -9.46 -10.77 12.99
CA ILE A 78 -10.69 -10.01 12.72
C ILE A 78 -10.76 -9.53 11.27
N HIS A 79 -9.62 -9.22 10.65
CA HIS A 79 -9.57 -8.88 9.24
C HIS A 79 -9.80 -10.10 8.35
N GLN A 80 -9.18 -11.22 8.67
CA GLN A 80 -9.35 -12.50 7.99
C GLN A 80 -10.83 -12.93 8.07
N ASP A 81 -11.47 -12.76 9.23
CA ASP A 81 -12.88 -13.12 9.46
C ASP A 81 -13.89 -12.11 8.87
N LYS A 82 -13.37 -11.06 8.18
CA LYS A 82 -14.19 -9.99 7.56
C LYS A 82 -15.07 -9.23 8.55
N LYS A 83 -14.67 -9.17 9.83
CA LYS A 83 -15.39 -8.33 10.79
C LYS A 83 -15.44 -6.88 10.28
N LEU A 84 -16.55 -6.20 10.52
CA LEU A 84 -16.74 -4.83 10.03
C LEU A 84 -15.82 -3.84 10.74
N LYS A 85 -15.78 -3.86 12.05
CA LYS A 85 -14.80 -3.10 12.86
C LYS A 85 -13.45 -3.76 12.77
N ARG A 86 -12.42 -2.99 12.40
CA ARG A 86 -11.05 -3.49 12.23
C ARG A 86 -10.06 -2.38 12.43
N ASP A 87 -9.04 -2.68 13.20
CA ASP A 87 -7.97 -1.75 13.49
C ASP A 87 -6.66 -2.19 12.83
N LYS A 88 -5.74 -1.25 12.72
CA LYS A 88 -4.35 -1.48 12.34
C LYS A 88 -3.48 -0.45 13.00
N LEU A 89 -2.43 -0.92 13.64
CA LEU A 89 -1.37 -0.11 14.21
C LEU A 89 -0.09 -0.33 13.39
N ARG A 90 0.59 0.76 13.05
CA ARG A 90 1.91 0.70 12.42
C ARG A 90 2.73 1.92 12.71
N VAL A 91 4.03 1.76 12.70
CA VAL A 91 4.99 2.86 12.57
C VAL A 91 5.52 2.86 11.13
N ARG A 92 5.54 4.03 10.51
CA ARG A 92 5.99 4.22 9.13
C ARG A 92 7.16 5.17 9.06
N ASN A 93 8.19 4.75 8.34
CA ASN A 93 9.29 5.57 7.90
C ASN A 93 9.07 6.02 6.44
N TYR A 94 9.18 7.31 6.19
CA TYR A 94 9.33 7.91 4.87
C TYR A 94 10.83 8.06 4.63
N VAL A 95 11.44 7.05 4.00
CA VAL A 95 12.90 6.88 3.97
C VAL A 95 13.62 8.09 3.38
N ASP A 96 13.08 8.67 2.32
CA ASP A 96 13.70 9.81 1.63
C ASP A 96 13.72 11.10 2.46
N THR A 97 12.74 11.30 3.35
CA THR A 97 12.65 12.50 4.22
C THR A 97 13.07 12.22 5.66
N GLY A 98 13.37 10.97 6.02
CA GLY A 98 13.70 10.58 7.40
C GLY A 98 12.59 10.86 8.41
N SER A 99 11.33 10.92 7.95
CA SER A 99 10.18 11.22 8.80
C SER A 99 9.46 9.95 9.25
N TYR A 100 9.15 9.87 10.54
CA TYR A 100 8.49 8.70 11.13
C TYR A 100 7.12 9.07 11.68
N PHE A 101 6.15 8.18 11.48
CA PHE A 101 4.78 8.38 11.96
C PHE A 101 4.22 7.11 12.59
N CYS A 102 3.69 7.24 13.80
CA CYS A 102 2.79 6.23 14.38
C CYS A 102 1.38 6.46 13.83
N GLU A 103 0.81 5.43 13.20
CA GLU A 103 -0.47 5.53 12.50
C GLU A 103 -1.45 4.46 12.98
N VAL A 104 -2.64 4.90 13.37
CA VAL A 104 -3.79 4.02 13.65
C VAL A 104 -4.82 4.19 12.53
N LYS A 105 -5.29 3.06 12.00
CA LYS A 105 -6.43 3.00 11.08
C LYS A 105 -7.55 2.23 11.72
N HIS A 106 -8.68 2.89 11.90
CA HIS A 106 -9.92 2.31 12.38
C HIS A 106 -10.96 2.25 11.27
N LYS A 107 -11.47 1.06 10.97
CA LYS A 107 -12.61 0.87 10.07
C LYS A 107 -13.85 0.56 10.89
N ASN A 108 -14.90 1.40 10.76
CA ASN A 108 -16.15 1.22 11.49
C ASN A 108 -17.12 0.24 10.79
N ASN A 109 -18.25 -0.04 11.43
CA ASN A 109 -19.31 -0.92 10.92
C ASN A 109 -20.01 -0.37 9.65
N HIS A 110 -19.95 0.95 9.39
CA HIS A 110 -20.47 1.58 8.18
C HIS A 110 -19.47 1.54 7.00
N GLY A 111 -18.35 0.83 7.14
CA GLY A 111 -17.34 0.70 6.10
C GLY A 111 -16.40 1.89 5.95
N ARG A 112 -16.61 2.98 6.71
CA ARG A 112 -15.74 4.16 6.70
C ARG A 112 -14.45 3.88 7.45
N THR A 113 -13.34 4.37 6.91
CA THR A 113 -12.02 4.26 7.53
C THR A 113 -11.57 5.63 8.02
N LYS A 114 -11.28 5.76 9.31
CA LYS A 114 -10.58 6.90 9.90
C LYS A 114 -9.11 6.55 10.04
N LYS A 115 -8.23 7.50 9.76
CA LYS A 115 -6.80 7.40 10.01
C LYS A 115 -6.39 8.55 10.91
N LYS A 116 -5.70 8.23 11.99
CA LYS A 116 -5.02 9.17 12.86
C LYS A 116 -3.52 8.87 12.85
N ARG A 117 -2.71 9.90 13.00
CA ARG A 117 -1.25 9.73 13.10
C ARG A 117 -0.65 10.83 13.96
N ILE A 118 0.47 10.52 14.57
CA ILE A 118 1.39 11.47 15.19
C ILE A 118 2.78 11.28 14.56
N GLU A 119 3.54 12.35 14.48
CA GLU A 119 4.96 12.29 14.14
C GLU A 119 5.74 11.78 15.34
N VAL A 120 6.77 10.96 15.10
CA VAL A 120 7.53 10.29 16.14
C VAL A 120 9.01 10.26 15.79
N GLY A 121 9.86 9.98 16.76
CA GLY A 121 11.29 9.79 16.53
C GLY A 121 11.61 8.42 15.89
N GLU A 122 12.84 8.28 15.38
CA GLU A 122 13.36 7.03 14.83
C GLU A 122 13.37 5.89 15.86
N ASN A 123 13.59 6.22 17.14
CA ASN A 123 13.55 5.26 18.25
C ASN A 123 12.22 4.48 18.28
N VAL A 124 11.10 5.14 17.96
CA VAL A 124 9.77 4.48 17.92
C VAL A 124 9.66 3.48 16.78
N PHE A 125 10.39 3.67 15.68
CA PHE A 125 10.46 2.68 14.61
C PHE A 125 11.15 1.40 15.09
N SER A 126 12.19 1.57 15.91
CA SER A 126 12.91 0.44 16.54
C SER A 126 12.12 -0.17 17.70
N ASP A 127 11.45 0.64 18.51
CA ASP A 127 10.65 0.20 19.66
C ASP A 127 9.43 1.12 19.88
N LEU A 128 8.23 0.60 19.65
CA LEU A 128 6.95 1.31 19.84
C LEU A 128 6.80 1.88 21.26
N LYS A 129 7.41 1.20 22.26
CA LYS A 129 7.24 1.51 23.67
C LYS A 129 8.27 2.54 24.19
N SER A 130 9.17 2.99 23.35
CA SER A 130 10.23 3.94 23.69
C SER A 130 9.76 5.38 23.89
N ASP A 131 8.47 5.69 23.67
CA ASP A 131 7.93 7.05 23.72
C ASP A 131 6.56 7.09 24.42
N LEU A 132 6.45 7.92 25.47
CA LEU A 132 5.21 8.08 26.25
C LEU A 132 4.07 8.72 25.43
N ALA A 133 4.38 9.64 24.52
CA ALA A 133 3.38 10.26 23.66
C ALA A 133 2.77 9.24 22.68
N VAL A 134 3.54 8.25 22.25
CA VAL A 134 3.04 7.13 21.45
C VAL A 134 2.11 6.24 22.27
N ARG A 135 2.45 5.96 23.53
CA ARG A 135 1.57 5.22 24.45
C ARG A 135 0.21 5.91 24.56
N GLU A 136 0.23 7.19 24.96
CA GLU A 136 -0.99 7.98 25.11
C GLU A 136 -1.82 8.03 23.82
N PHE A 137 -1.15 8.26 22.67
CA PHE A 137 -1.82 8.26 21.37
C PHE A 137 -2.49 6.92 21.06
N VAL A 138 -1.79 5.81 21.27
CA VAL A 138 -2.30 4.47 20.93
C VAL A 138 -3.44 4.08 21.87
N GLU A 139 -3.30 4.30 23.18
CA GLU A 139 -4.36 4.04 24.17
C GLU A 139 -5.63 4.84 23.87
N ASN A 140 -5.50 6.11 23.50
CA ASN A 140 -6.62 6.96 23.10
C ASN A 140 -7.29 6.52 21.78
N GLN A 141 -6.55 5.94 20.83
CA GLN A 141 -7.09 5.52 19.53
C GLN A 141 -7.56 4.06 19.52
N LEU A 142 -7.05 3.23 20.42
CA LEU A 142 -7.30 1.79 20.51
C LEU A 142 -7.64 1.38 21.96
N PRO A 143 -8.68 1.99 22.59
CA PRO A 143 -8.99 1.77 24.02
C PRO A 143 -9.39 0.31 24.34
N ASP A 144 -9.77 -0.47 23.34
CA ASP A 144 -10.14 -1.89 23.51
C ASP A 144 -8.90 -2.82 23.57
N TYR A 145 -7.67 -2.27 23.46
CA TYR A 145 -6.43 -3.04 23.44
C TYR A 145 -5.49 -2.60 24.57
N ASP A 146 -4.82 -3.57 25.17
CA ASP A 146 -3.70 -3.28 26.07
C ASP A 146 -2.46 -2.87 25.26
N PHE A 147 -1.91 -1.69 25.55
CA PHE A 147 -0.72 -1.18 24.88
C PHE A 147 0.50 -2.09 25.06
N GLU A 148 0.67 -2.68 26.25
CA GLU A 148 1.78 -3.60 26.53
C GLU A 148 1.68 -4.91 25.74
N GLY A 149 0.48 -5.30 25.34
CA GLY A 149 0.22 -6.48 24.53
C GLY A 149 0.61 -6.33 23.05
N PHE A 150 0.93 -5.11 22.58
CA PHE A 150 1.38 -4.94 21.18
C PHE A 150 2.82 -5.42 20.97
N VAL A 151 2.99 -6.23 19.94
CA VAL A 151 4.29 -6.76 19.49
C VAL A 151 4.47 -6.53 17.99
N LYS A 152 5.74 -6.44 17.56
CA LYS A 152 6.06 -6.40 16.13
C LYS A 152 5.63 -7.70 15.47
N LYS A 153 4.88 -7.61 14.39
CA LYS A 153 4.45 -8.79 13.63
C LYS A 153 5.09 -8.86 12.26
N MET A 154 5.15 -7.74 11.57
CA MET A 154 5.64 -7.73 10.20
C MET A 154 6.16 -6.35 9.80
N SER A 155 7.27 -6.32 9.09
CA SER A 155 7.64 -5.13 8.32
C SER A 155 7.24 -5.26 6.86
N THR A 156 7.06 -4.11 6.21
CA THR A 156 6.90 -4.01 4.76
C THR A 156 7.78 -2.90 4.24
N SER A 157 8.56 -3.19 3.20
CA SER A 157 9.27 -2.20 2.40
C SER A 157 8.70 -2.16 0.99
N PHE A 158 8.67 -0.99 0.38
CA PHE A 158 8.21 -0.81 -1.00
C PHE A 158 8.59 0.58 -1.53
N ASP A 159 8.68 0.68 -2.84
CA ASP A 159 8.82 1.93 -3.55
C ASP A 159 7.46 2.41 -4.03
N ARG A 160 7.24 3.73 -4.06
CA ARG A 160 5.97 4.34 -4.42
C ARG A 160 6.12 5.46 -5.42
N ILE A 161 5.30 5.39 -6.45
CA ILE A 161 4.97 6.50 -7.31
C ILE A 161 3.60 7.02 -6.90
N THR A 162 3.44 8.35 -6.84
CA THR A 162 2.14 8.97 -6.61
C THR A 162 1.81 9.89 -7.77
N VAL A 163 0.63 9.73 -8.35
CA VAL A 163 0.16 10.60 -9.43
C VAL A 163 -1.20 11.19 -9.09
N VAL A 164 -1.46 12.39 -9.60
CA VAL A 164 -2.71 13.14 -9.42
C VAL A 164 -3.18 13.59 -10.80
N ASN A 165 -4.45 13.39 -11.11
CA ASN A 165 -4.99 13.87 -12.38
C ASN A 165 -4.96 15.40 -12.46
N LYS A 166 -4.88 15.96 -13.68
CA LYS A 166 -4.80 17.41 -13.89
C LYS A 166 -5.99 18.16 -13.29
N GLY A 167 -7.16 17.51 -13.20
CA GLY A 167 -8.34 18.08 -12.53
C GLY A 167 -8.29 18.02 -11.00
N LYS A 168 -7.25 17.42 -10.39
CA LYS A 168 -7.07 17.27 -8.94
C LYS A 168 -8.24 16.59 -8.22
N THR A 169 -8.99 15.74 -8.93
CA THR A 169 -10.17 15.00 -8.43
C THR A 169 -9.86 13.56 -8.04
N GLU A 170 -8.68 13.06 -8.38
CA GLU A 170 -8.23 11.74 -7.99
C GLU A 170 -6.72 11.68 -7.76
N ARG A 171 -6.32 10.78 -6.89
CA ARG A 171 -4.92 10.48 -6.58
C ARG A 171 -4.70 8.98 -6.61
N ILE A 172 -3.65 8.57 -7.30
CA ILE A 172 -3.26 7.17 -7.41
C ILE A 172 -1.91 6.99 -6.72
N THR A 173 -1.78 5.93 -5.93
CA THR A 173 -0.50 5.45 -5.41
C THR A 173 -0.19 4.10 -6.02
N ILE A 174 1.05 3.92 -6.49
CA ILE A 174 1.53 2.75 -7.21
C ILE A 174 2.72 2.22 -6.43
N ASP A 175 2.54 1.08 -5.76
CA ASP A 175 3.50 0.47 -4.86
C ASP A 175 4.13 -0.76 -5.53
N PHE A 176 5.43 -0.74 -5.74
CA PHE A 176 6.21 -1.81 -6.35
C PHE A 176 7.38 -2.22 -5.46
N ASN A 177 8.11 -3.26 -5.81
CA ASN A 177 9.17 -3.85 -4.99
C ASN A 177 8.68 -4.20 -3.57
N VAL A 178 7.41 -4.59 -3.43
CA VAL A 178 6.82 -4.86 -2.11
C VAL A 178 7.42 -6.12 -1.52
N ARG A 179 8.07 -5.97 -0.36
CA ARG A 179 8.67 -7.04 0.43
C ARG A 179 8.04 -7.09 1.82
N PHE A 180 8.08 -8.25 2.41
CA PHE A 180 7.55 -8.57 3.73
C PHE A 180 8.61 -9.31 4.54
N HIS A 181 8.80 -8.93 5.80
CA HIS A 181 9.58 -9.69 6.77
C HIS A 181 8.70 -9.95 8.00
N ASN A 182 8.64 -11.20 8.43
CA ASN A 182 7.83 -11.65 9.56
C ASN A 182 8.70 -11.77 10.81
N PHE A 183 8.43 -10.97 11.83
CA PHE A 183 9.22 -10.96 13.06
C PHE A 183 9.04 -12.19 13.97
N GLU A 184 7.99 -12.99 13.76
CA GLU A 184 7.74 -14.17 14.59
C GLU A 184 8.54 -15.40 14.14
N ASN A 185 8.83 -15.53 12.85
CA ASN A 185 9.51 -16.71 12.30
C ASN A 185 10.70 -16.38 11.39
N GLY A 186 10.99 -15.09 11.19
CA GLY A 186 12.08 -14.61 10.34
C GLY A 186 11.86 -14.78 8.83
N ASN A 187 10.73 -15.32 8.39
CA ASN A 187 10.46 -15.54 6.97
C ASN A 187 10.31 -14.23 6.21
N GLU A 188 10.84 -14.24 4.99
CA GLU A 188 10.72 -13.13 4.05
C GLU A 188 9.97 -13.57 2.79
N GLU A 189 9.17 -12.67 2.25
CA GLU A 189 8.43 -12.86 1.00
C GLU A 189 8.26 -11.55 0.25
N GLY A 190 8.03 -11.64 -1.07
CA GLY A 190 7.75 -10.51 -1.92
C GLY A 190 6.68 -10.80 -2.96
N ILE A 191 6.11 -9.74 -3.52
CA ILE A 191 5.13 -9.88 -4.60
C ILE A 191 5.63 -9.41 -5.95
N ALA A 192 6.91 -8.97 -6.05
CA ALA A 192 7.48 -8.64 -7.35
C ALA A 192 7.32 -9.82 -8.34
N PRO A 193 7.08 -9.56 -9.64
CA PRO A 193 6.99 -8.27 -10.30
C PRO A 193 5.60 -7.60 -10.22
N LEU A 194 4.73 -8.03 -9.32
CA LEU A 194 3.40 -7.44 -9.17
C LEU A 194 3.43 -6.11 -8.43
N ILE A 195 2.57 -5.21 -8.88
CA ILE A 195 2.44 -3.82 -8.44
C ILE A 195 1.06 -3.62 -7.85
N ILE A 196 0.97 -2.99 -6.68
CA ILE A 196 -0.29 -2.63 -6.03
C ILE A 196 -0.61 -1.18 -6.35
N MET A 197 -1.74 -0.94 -6.98
CA MET A 197 -2.25 0.40 -7.26
C MET A 197 -3.46 0.70 -6.37
N GLU A 198 -3.53 1.91 -5.82
CA GLU A 198 -4.68 2.39 -5.06
C GLU A 198 -5.17 3.71 -5.65
N LEU A 199 -6.34 3.67 -6.28
CA LEU A 199 -7.07 4.83 -6.74
C LEU A 199 -7.89 5.40 -5.59
N LYS A 200 -7.71 6.69 -5.30
CA LYS A 200 -8.53 7.48 -4.38
C LYS A 200 -9.17 8.60 -5.19
N ARG A 201 -10.46 8.57 -5.36
CA ARG A 201 -11.19 9.58 -6.14
C ARG A 201 -12.39 10.11 -5.38
N ASP A 202 -12.84 11.29 -5.74
CA ASP A 202 -14.19 11.74 -5.40
C ASP A 202 -15.18 10.83 -6.14
N GLY A 203 -16.11 10.23 -5.41
CA GLY A 203 -17.07 9.26 -5.96
C GLY A 203 -17.94 9.78 -7.10
N ARG A 204 -18.00 11.10 -7.30
CA ARG A 204 -18.79 11.77 -8.36
C ARG A 204 -18.00 12.00 -9.65
N CYS A 205 -16.67 11.86 -9.63
CA CYS A 205 -15.83 12.16 -10.79
C CYS A 205 -15.57 10.92 -11.63
N GLU A 206 -15.54 11.09 -12.95
CA GLU A 206 -15.02 10.06 -13.85
C GLU A 206 -13.49 9.91 -13.65
N SER A 207 -12.98 8.72 -13.89
CA SER A 207 -11.55 8.39 -13.73
C SER A 207 -11.00 7.84 -15.03
N ILE A 208 -10.07 8.57 -15.64
CA ILE A 208 -9.31 8.10 -16.80
C ILE A 208 -8.52 6.84 -16.40
N PHE A 209 -7.88 6.85 -15.23
CA PHE A 209 -7.15 5.71 -14.70
C PHE A 209 -8.03 4.45 -14.63
N GLN A 210 -9.25 4.57 -14.12
CA GLN A 210 -10.16 3.44 -14.02
C GLN A 210 -10.63 2.94 -15.39
N LYS A 211 -10.90 3.84 -16.35
CA LYS A 211 -11.25 3.49 -17.73
C LYS A 211 -10.09 2.72 -18.39
N THR A 212 -8.88 3.25 -18.30
CA THR A 212 -7.68 2.62 -18.88
C THR A 212 -7.41 1.24 -18.27
N LEU A 213 -7.56 1.10 -16.94
CA LEU A 213 -7.43 -0.22 -16.30
C LEU A 213 -8.49 -1.21 -16.79
N PHE A 214 -9.71 -0.75 -17.06
CA PHE A 214 -10.77 -1.59 -17.63
C PHE A 214 -10.41 -2.06 -19.05
N GLU A 215 -9.90 -1.19 -19.89
CA GLU A 215 -9.42 -1.52 -21.24
C GLU A 215 -8.24 -2.51 -21.20
N LEU A 216 -7.33 -2.35 -20.23
CA LEU A 216 -6.24 -3.27 -19.95
C LEU A 216 -6.69 -4.57 -19.23
N ARG A 217 -8.01 -4.76 -19.04
CA ARG A 217 -8.62 -5.92 -18.35
C ARG A 217 -8.16 -6.12 -16.90
N VAL A 218 -7.68 -5.07 -16.25
CA VAL A 218 -7.29 -5.09 -14.83
C VAL A 218 -8.53 -4.81 -13.96
N LYS A 219 -8.97 -5.82 -13.24
CA LYS A 219 -10.16 -5.76 -12.36
C LYS A 219 -9.77 -5.29 -10.95
N PRO A 220 -10.69 -4.63 -10.21
CA PRO A 220 -10.48 -4.31 -8.80
C PRO A 220 -10.05 -5.52 -7.97
N PHE A 221 -9.06 -5.29 -7.09
CA PHE A 221 -8.48 -6.33 -6.25
C PHE A 221 -8.20 -5.80 -4.85
N SER A 222 -9.11 -6.09 -3.91
CA SER A 222 -8.94 -5.66 -2.51
C SER A 222 -7.80 -6.41 -1.83
N ILE A 223 -6.71 -5.72 -1.55
CA ILE A 223 -5.50 -6.24 -0.93
C ILE A 223 -5.11 -5.41 0.30
N SER A 224 -4.53 -6.07 1.30
CA SER A 224 -3.92 -5.46 2.48
C SER A 224 -2.49 -5.98 2.60
N LYS A 225 -1.49 -5.08 2.53
CA LYS A 225 -0.07 -5.47 2.70
C LYS A 225 0.13 -6.28 3.97
N TYR A 226 -0.38 -5.80 5.13
CA TYR A 226 -0.28 -6.52 6.39
C TYR A 226 -0.83 -7.95 6.29
N CYS A 227 -2.11 -8.10 5.90
CA CYS A 227 -2.73 -9.43 5.93
C CYS A 227 -2.18 -10.39 4.88
N ILE A 228 -1.83 -9.88 3.69
CA ILE A 228 -1.23 -10.73 2.65
C ILE A 228 0.21 -11.08 3.02
N GLY A 229 1.00 -10.14 3.52
CA GLY A 229 2.36 -10.42 3.97
C GLY A 229 2.36 -11.48 5.08
N ARG A 230 1.53 -11.32 6.11
CA ARG A 230 1.38 -12.34 7.17
C ARG A 230 1.00 -13.72 6.62
N ALA A 231 0.03 -13.78 5.68
CA ALA A 231 -0.41 -15.05 5.11
C ALA A 231 0.61 -15.69 4.17
N LEU A 232 1.47 -14.90 3.50
CA LEU A 232 2.55 -15.42 2.66
C LEU A 232 3.73 -15.93 3.49
N THR A 233 4.07 -15.24 4.58
CA THR A 233 5.24 -15.54 5.42
C THR A 233 4.95 -16.55 6.54
N ASP A 234 3.68 -16.85 6.82
CA ASP A 234 3.29 -17.83 7.85
C ASP A 234 2.10 -18.68 7.39
N LYS A 235 2.40 -19.91 7.00
CA LYS A 235 1.39 -20.88 6.53
C LYS A 235 0.53 -21.44 7.66
N ASN A 236 0.94 -21.31 8.93
CA ASN A 236 0.19 -21.78 10.09
C ASN A 236 -0.93 -20.84 10.50
N LEU A 237 -0.88 -19.58 10.06
CA LEU A 237 -1.96 -18.64 10.31
C LEU A 237 -3.24 -19.03 9.58
N LYS A 238 -4.38 -18.75 10.22
CA LYS A 238 -5.69 -18.88 9.61
C LYS A 238 -5.79 -18.00 8.37
N GLN A 239 -5.81 -18.57 7.16
CA GLN A 239 -5.75 -17.81 5.92
C GLN A 239 -6.81 -18.20 4.87
N ASN A 240 -7.85 -18.96 5.27
CA ASN A 240 -8.85 -19.50 4.35
C ASN A 240 -9.47 -18.44 3.42
N ARG A 241 -9.74 -17.23 3.92
CA ARG A 241 -10.32 -16.15 3.12
C ARG A 241 -9.30 -15.38 2.28
N PHE A 242 -8.01 -15.63 2.49
CA PHE A 242 -6.93 -15.09 1.65
C PHE A 242 -6.45 -16.06 0.57
N LYS A 243 -6.75 -17.36 0.67
CA LYS A 243 -6.32 -18.38 -0.31
C LYS A 243 -6.59 -17.98 -1.75
N LYS A 244 -7.82 -17.58 -2.08
CA LYS A 244 -8.19 -17.13 -3.44
C LYS A 244 -7.37 -15.93 -3.90
N LYS A 245 -7.00 -15.02 -2.98
CA LYS A 245 -6.17 -13.86 -3.31
C LYS A 245 -4.72 -14.26 -3.55
N ILE A 246 -4.17 -15.12 -2.71
CA ILE A 246 -2.82 -15.67 -2.86
C ILE A 246 -2.71 -16.42 -4.18
N MET A 247 -3.62 -17.35 -4.47
CA MET A 247 -3.65 -18.07 -5.75
C MET A 247 -3.73 -17.12 -6.96
N LYS A 248 -4.48 -16.01 -6.85
CA LYS A 248 -4.54 -15.01 -7.92
C LYS A 248 -3.21 -14.28 -8.09
N LEU A 249 -2.52 -13.92 -7.00
CA LEU A 249 -1.19 -13.30 -7.07
C LEU A 249 -0.17 -14.26 -7.69
N GLU A 250 -0.16 -15.51 -7.29
CA GLU A 250 0.71 -16.55 -7.85
C GLU A 250 0.44 -16.76 -9.35
N LYS A 251 -0.84 -16.82 -9.73
CA LYS A 251 -1.23 -16.92 -11.16
C LYS A 251 -0.71 -15.73 -11.96
N LEU A 252 -0.84 -14.50 -11.45
CA LEU A 252 -0.35 -13.30 -12.13
C LEU A 252 1.18 -13.32 -12.27
N LYS A 253 1.92 -13.74 -11.23
CA LYS A 253 3.38 -13.92 -11.30
C LYS A 253 3.76 -14.90 -12.40
N LYS A 254 3.17 -16.09 -12.42
CA LYS A 254 3.42 -17.11 -13.44
C LYS A 254 3.15 -16.60 -14.87
N LEU A 255 2.02 -15.93 -15.08
CA LEU A 255 1.69 -15.36 -16.40
C LEU A 255 2.75 -14.36 -16.86
N ARG A 256 3.29 -13.55 -15.94
CA ARG A 256 4.36 -12.61 -16.27
C ARG A 256 5.68 -13.31 -16.60
N GLU A 257 6.02 -14.38 -15.88
CA GLU A 257 7.20 -15.22 -16.17
C GLU A 257 7.11 -15.86 -17.55
N TYR A 258 5.94 -16.41 -17.91
CA TYR A 258 5.72 -16.98 -19.26
C TYR A 258 5.85 -15.93 -20.37
N ALA A 259 5.29 -14.74 -20.19
CA ALA A 259 5.43 -13.66 -21.17
C ALA A 259 6.90 -13.28 -21.38
N PHE A 260 7.71 -13.23 -20.31
CA PHE A 260 9.13 -12.94 -20.39
C PHE A 260 9.92 -14.02 -21.17
N ILE A 261 9.56 -15.29 -21.00
CA ILE A 261 10.19 -16.42 -21.69
C ILE A 261 9.86 -16.39 -23.18
N THR A 262 8.61 -16.12 -23.55
CA THR A 262 8.18 -16.06 -24.97
C THR A 262 8.78 -14.87 -25.70
N ASP A 263 8.82 -13.69 -25.08
CA ASP A 263 9.44 -12.50 -25.67
C ASP A 263 10.96 -12.66 -25.92
N ASN A 264 11.65 -13.48 -25.11
CA ASN A 264 13.08 -13.78 -25.29
C ASN A 264 13.37 -15.02 -26.16
N ALA A 265 12.35 -15.83 -26.48
CA ALA A 265 12.51 -16.99 -27.34
C ALA A 265 12.31 -16.63 -28.84
N GLU A 266 11.80 -15.44 -29.15
CA GLU A 266 11.63 -14.90 -30.51
C GLU A 266 12.82 -14.03 -30.98
N LEU A 267 13.87 -13.88 -30.14
CA LEU A 267 15.14 -13.23 -30.47
C LEU A 267 16.24 -14.25 -30.75
#